data_148391b37567fbeecda13177c0655b43
#
_entry.id   148391b37567fbeecda13177c0655b43
#
_cell.length_a   1.000
_cell.length_b   1.000
_cell.length_c   1.000
_cell.angle_alpha   90.00
_cell.angle_beta   90.00
_cell.angle_gamma   90.00
#
_symmetry.space_group_name_H-M   'P 1'
#
loop_
_entity.id
_entity.type
_entity.pdbx_description
1 polymer ?
#
loop_
_entity_poly.entity_id
_entity_poly.type
_entity_poly.pdbx_seq_one_letter_code
_entity_poly.pdbx_strand_id
1 'polypeptide(L)'
;MWRRWAAGKVRGVKIPLLSKAGPHAAAGRFLVSLLALSLAPAGGAWADSGIDAQRARELVRLVRQDCGSCHGMTLKGGLGPPLTPDALRDKPAASLVATVLMGRPGTPMPPWQRFVTPAEAEWIVARLQDSFPLE
;
A
#
# COMPACT_ATOMS: atom_id res chain seq x y z
N MET A 1 28.69 2.25 30.12
CA MET A 1 29.32 1.01 29.57
C MET A 1 28.58 0.62 28.30
N TRP A 2 29.02 1.09 27.13
CA TRP A 2 28.41 0.81 25.81
C TRP A 2 29.21 -0.33 25.18
N ARG A 3 28.60 -1.50 25.02
CA ARG A 3 29.21 -2.64 24.33
C ARG A 3 29.06 -2.47 22.81
N ARG A 4 30.21 -2.47 22.17
CA ARG A 4 30.41 -2.45 20.71
C ARG A 4 29.72 -3.66 20.06
N TRP A 5 28.86 -3.38 19.06
CA TRP A 5 28.38 -4.40 18.13
C TRP A 5 29.44 -4.62 17.04
N ALA A 6 29.92 -5.85 16.96
CA ALA A 6 30.93 -6.29 16.01
C ALA A 6 30.31 -6.41 14.59
N ALA A 7 31.04 -5.87 13.63
CA ALA A 7 30.74 -5.94 12.21
C ALA A 7 30.72 -7.40 11.70
N GLY A 8 29.57 -7.88 11.24
CA GLY A 8 29.41 -9.14 10.53
C GLY A 8 29.99 -9.09 9.13
N LYS A 9 30.98 -9.94 8.89
CA LYS A 9 31.72 -10.12 7.63
C LYS A 9 30.80 -10.72 6.55
N VAL A 10 30.39 -9.96 5.56
CA VAL A 10 29.65 -10.47 4.38
C VAL A 10 30.61 -11.27 3.49
N ARG A 11 30.35 -12.57 3.39
CA ARG A 11 31.09 -13.44 2.46
C ARG A 11 30.66 -13.16 1.02
N GLY A 12 31.65 -12.96 0.15
CA GLY A 12 31.48 -12.63 -1.24
C GLY A 12 30.71 -13.71 -2.03
N VAL A 13 29.71 -13.29 -2.74
CA VAL A 13 29.00 -14.07 -3.75
C VAL A 13 29.84 -14.07 -5.01
N LYS A 14 30.33 -15.25 -5.42
CA LYS A 14 31.03 -15.44 -6.70
C LYS A 14 29.99 -15.52 -7.81
N ILE A 15 30.03 -14.57 -8.74
CA ILE A 15 29.24 -14.56 -9.98
C ILE A 15 30.01 -15.39 -11.02
N PRO A 16 29.45 -16.46 -11.61
CA PRO A 16 30.10 -17.17 -12.69
C PRO A 16 30.06 -16.36 -13.98
N LEU A 17 31.23 -16.17 -14.57
CA LEU A 17 31.48 -15.52 -15.85
C LEU A 17 30.89 -16.32 -17.01
N LEU A 18 30.33 -15.59 -17.96
CA LEU A 18 29.76 -16.03 -19.23
C LEU A 18 30.64 -16.98 -20.01
N SER A 19 30.05 -18.06 -20.48
CA SER A 19 30.60 -18.91 -21.53
C SER A 19 30.19 -18.37 -22.90
N LYS A 20 31.19 -18.33 -23.79
CA LYS A 20 31.14 -17.84 -25.16
C LYS A 20 30.11 -18.57 -26.03
N ALA A 21 29.34 -17.80 -26.81
CA ALA A 21 28.53 -18.26 -27.92
C ALA A 21 29.42 -18.58 -29.14
N GLY A 22 29.25 -19.77 -29.74
CA GLY A 22 29.76 -20.12 -31.06
C GLY A 22 28.66 -19.92 -32.13
N PRO A 23 29.07 -19.62 -33.40
CA PRO A 23 28.11 -19.36 -34.45
C PRO A 23 27.74 -20.65 -35.19
N HIS A 24 26.47 -20.96 -35.30
CA HIS A 24 25.96 -21.89 -36.29
C HIS A 24 24.86 -21.24 -37.12
N ALA A 25 25.23 -20.96 -38.35
CA ALA A 25 24.32 -20.64 -39.44
C ALA A 25 23.50 -21.89 -39.83
N ALA A 26 22.18 -21.74 -39.92
CA ALA A 26 21.37 -22.51 -40.85
C ALA A 26 20.04 -21.79 -41.10
N ALA A 27 19.81 -21.54 -42.38
CA ALA A 27 18.63 -20.95 -42.96
C ALA A 27 17.38 -21.83 -42.75
N GLY A 28 16.24 -21.20 -42.45
CA GLY A 28 14.95 -21.86 -42.41
C GLY A 28 13.84 -20.83 -42.39
N ARG A 29 13.35 -20.48 -43.57
CA ARG A 29 12.17 -19.62 -43.80
C ARG A 29 10.93 -20.34 -43.28
N PHE A 30 10.22 -19.81 -42.30
CA PHE A 30 8.77 -19.97 -42.14
C PHE A 30 8.20 -18.70 -41.52
N LEU A 31 7.56 -17.93 -42.40
CA LEU A 31 6.59 -16.88 -42.04
C LEU A 31 5.38 -17.56 -41.42
N VAL A 32 5.16 -17.35 -40.16
CA VAL A 32 3.81 -17.43 -39.59
C VAL A 32 3.68 -16.26 -38.60
N SER A 33 3.08 -15.19 -39.13
CA SER A 33 2.53 -14.08 -38.32
C SER A 33 1.39 -14.62 -37.47
N LEU A 34 1.62 -14.81 -36.19
CA LEU A 34 0.56 -14.89 -35.20
C LEU A 34 0.69 -13.66 -34.28
N LEU A 35 -0.03 -12.63 -34.71
CA LEU A 35 -0.34 -11.45 -33.92
C LEU A 35 -1.24 -11.89 -32.75
N ALA A 36 -0.66 -12.48 -31.72
CA ALA A 36 -1.33 -12.70 -30.46
C ALA A 36 -1.42 -11.34 -29.75
N LEU A 37 -2.52 -10.65 -30.00
CA LEU A 37 -2.96 -9.50 -29.21
C LEU A 37 -3.26 -10.00 -27.80
N SER A 38 -2.22 -10.04 -26.95
CA SER A 38 -2.36 -10.33 -25.52
C SER A 38 -3.09 -9.13 -24.89
N LEU A 39 -4.43 -9.26 -24.75
CA LEU A 39 -5.19 -8.49 -23.78
C LEU A 39 -4.68 -8.89 -22.38
N ALA A 40 -3.66 -8.20 -21.90
CA ALA A 40 -3.32 -8.25 -20.50
C ALA A 40 -4.50 -7.60 -19.74
N PRO A 41 -5.14 -8.31 -18.79
CA PRO A 41 -6.10 -7.64 -17.91
C PRO A 41 -5.33 -6.55 -17.17
N ALA A 42 -5.78 -5.30 -17.30
CA ALA A 42 -5.37 -4.20 -16.45
C ALA A 42 -5.93 -4.48 -15.04
N GLY A 43 -5.37 -5.49 -14.38
CA GLY A 43 -5.55 -5.76 -12.97
C GLY A 43 -4.86 -4.65 -12.22
N GLY A 44 -5.67 -3.73 -11.67
CA GLY A 44 -5.19 -2.58 -10.94
C GLY A 44 -4.18 -2.99 -9.85
N ALA A 45 -3.21 -2.15 -9.63
CA ALA A 45 -2.10 -2.27 -8.67
C ALA A 45 -2.56 -2.24 -7.19
N TRP A 46 -3.53 -3.07 -6.82
CA TRP A 46 -4.10 -3.19 -5.48
C TRP A 46 -3.48 -4.35 -4.68
N ALA A 47 -2.59 -5.13 -5.29
CA ALA A 47 -2.12 -6.42 -4.76
C ALA A 47 -0.96 -6.32 -3.75
N ASP A 48 -0.46 -5.11 -3.45
CA ASP A 48 0.78 -4.97 -2.67
C ASP A 48 0.57 -4.69 -1.16
N SER A 49 -0.67 -4.52 -0.71
CA SER A 49 -0.95 -4.24 0.71
C SER A 49 -1.21 -5.49 1.56
N GLY A 50 -1.23 -6.69 0.98
CA GLY A 50 -1.59 -7.92 1.67
C GLY A 50 -3.04 -7.99 2.17
N ILE A 51 -3.87 -6.99 1.84
CA ILE A 51 -5.28 -6.91 2.24
C ILE A 51 -6.13 -7.46 1.11
N ASP A 52 -6.85 -8.56 1.39
CA ASP A 52 -7.76 -9.16 0.41
C ASP A 52 -8.98 -8.27 0.11
N ALA A 53 -9.65 -8.56 -0.99
CA ALA A 53 -10.77 -7.75 -1.47
C ALA A 53 -11.98 -7.74 -0.52
N GLN A 54 -12.19 -8.79 0.27
CA GLN A 54 -13.26 -8.83 1.25
C GLN A 54 -12.93 -7.90 2.41
N ARG A 55 -11.71 -8.01 2.94
CA ARG A 55 -11.26 -7.16 4.04
C ARG A 55 -11.21 -5.68 3.63
N ALA A 56 -10.79 -5.38 2.41
CA ALA A 56 -10.84 -4.02 1.88
C ALA A 56 -12.26 -3.43 1.90
N ARG A 57 -13.29 -4.20 1.53
CA ARG A 57 -14.70 -3.76 1.62
C ARG A 57 -15.16 -3.53 3.07
N GLU A 58 -14.68 -4.34 3.99
CA GLU A 58 -14.97 -4.17 5.43
C GLU A 58 -14.33 -2.88 5.96
N LEU A 59 -13.08 -2.61 5.61
CA LEU A 59 -12.40 -1.38 5.98
C LEU A 59 -13.06 -0.14 5.40
N VAL A 60 -13.55 -0.21 4.16
CA VAL A 60 -14.33 0.89 3.56
C VAL A 60 -15.59 1.16 4.38
N ARG A 61 -16.34 0.11 4.76
CA ARG A 61 -17.52 0.26 5.61
C ARG A 61 -17.20 0.83 6.97
N LEU A 62 -16.12 0.34 7.61
CA LEU A 62 -15.65 0.85 8.89
C LEU A 62 -15.34 2.35 8.80
N VAL A 63 -14.55 2.78 7.82
CA VAL A 63 -14.22 4.20 7.67
C VAL A 63 -15.47 5.04 7.42
N ARG A 64 -16.38 4.59 6.58
CA ARG A 64 -17.62 5.34 6.29
C ARG A 64 -18.52 5.47 7.49
N GLN A 65 -18.73 4.40 8.25
CA GLN A 65 -19.67 4.38 9.37
C GLN A 65 -19.06 4.92 10.64
N ASP A 66 -17.90 4.41 11.01
CA ASP A 66 -17.30 4.71 12.32
C ASP A 66 -16.48 6.01 12.26
N CYS A 67 -15.55 6.15 11.34
CA CYS A 67 -14.82 7.41 11.17
C CYS A 67 -15.75 8.53 10.69
N GLY A 68 -16.65 8.19 9.74
CA GLY A 68 -17.63 9.12 9.19
C GLY A 68 -18.59 9.71 10.24
N SER A 69 -18.89 8.99 11.31
CA SER A 69 -19.74 9.48 12.40
C SER A 69 -19.23 10.79 13.02
N CYS A 70 -17.92 10.95 13.11
CA CYS A 70 -17.28 12.17 13.63
C CYS A 70 -16.72 13.06 12.52
N HIS A 71 -16.12 12.46 11.47
CA HIS A 71 -15.49 13.21 10.37
C HIS A 71 -16.44 13.57 9.21
N GLY A 72 -17.74 13.32 9.41
CA GLY A 72 -18.78 13.50 8.41
C GLY A 72 -18.91 12.29 7.47
N MET A 73 -20.13 11.93 7.09
CA MET A 73 -20.41 10.75 6.23
C MET A 73 -19.76 10.83 4.85
N THR A 74 -19.43 12.03 4.39
CA THR A 74 -18.67 12.29 3.16
C THR A 74 -17.19 12.60 3.45
N LEU A 75 -16.74 12.41 4.69
CA LEU A 75 -15.38 12.68 5.17
C LEU A 75 -14.92 14.15 5.00
N LYS A 76 -15.86 15.07 4.77
CA LYS A 76 -15.58 16.51 4.58
C LYS A 76 -15.55 17.31 5.89
N GLY A 77 -15.57 16.63 7.01
CA GLY A 77 -15.58 17.24 8.35
C GLY A 77 -16.94 17.15 9.03
N GLY A 78 -16.91 17.27 10.34
CA GLY A 78 -18.04 17.22 11.25
C GLY A 78 -17.58 17.62 12.65
N LEU A 79 -17.75 16.78 13.64
CA LEU A 79 -17.14 16.95 14.97
C LEU A 79 -15.61 16.88 14.88
N GLY A 80 -15.09 16.00 14.00
CA GLY A 80 -13.68 15.90 13.65
C GLY A 80 -13.33 16.69 12.39
N PRO A 81 -12.02 16.92 12.13
CA PRO A 81 -11.57 17.62 10.93
C PRO A 81 -11.83 16.81 9.65
N PRO A 82 -11.79 17.44 8.46
CA PRO A 82 -11.91 16.74 7.18
C PRO A 82 -10.82 15.67 7.01
N LEU A 83 -11.18 14.56 6.38
CA LEU A 83 -10.28 13.46 5.96
C LEU A 83 -10.15 13.42 4.43
N THR A 84 -10.31 14.54 3.77
CA THR A 84 -10.15 14.67 2.31
C THR A 84 -8.68 14.72 1.92
N PRO A 85 -8.31 14.34 0.67
CA PRO A 85 -6.94 14.43 0.17
C PRO A 85 -6.32 15.82 0.42
N ASP A 86 -7.05 16.88 0.15
CA ASP A 86 -6.57 18.26 0.37
C ASP A 86 -6.24 18.55 1.83
N ALA A 87 -7.07 18.08 2.76
CA ALA A 87 -6.86 18.30 4.19
C ALA A 87 -5.69 17.47 4.76
N LEU A 88 -5.32 16.39 4.06
CA LEU A 88 -4.28 15.45 4.49
C LEU A 88 -2.97 15.57 3.70
N ARG A 89 -2.93 16.37 2.63
CA ARG A 89 -1.81 16.48 1.68
C ARG A 89 -0.45 16.70 2.36
N ASP A 90 -0.40 17.64 3.30
CA ASP A 90 0.84 18.04 3.95
C ASP A 90 1.12 17.28 5.26
N LYS A 91 0.37 16.22 5.52
CA LYS A 91 0.53 15.40 6.73
C LYS A 91 1.31 14.12 6.40
N PRO A 92 2.42 13.84 7.12
CA PRO A 92 3.16 12.59 6.92
C PRO A 92 2.26 11.38 7.17
N ALA A 93 2.26 10.41 6.23
CA ALA A 93 1.44 9.20 6.34
C ALA A 93 1.67 8.45 7.66
N ALA A 94 2.93 8.31 8.09
CA ALA A 94 3.28 7.67 9.37
C ALA A 94 2.62 8.35 10.58
N SER A 95 2.51 9.69 10.57
CA SER A 95 1.83 10.45 11.64
C SER A 95 0.32 10.21 11.63
N LEU A 96 -0.28 10.08 10.45
CA LEU A 96 -1.71 9.76 10.30
C LEU A 96 -1.99 8.33 10.75
N VAL A 97 -1.14 7.36 10.38
CA VAL A 97 -1.22 5.96 10.84
C VAL A 97 -1.15 5.89 12.36
N ALA A 98 -0.17 6.54 12.97
CA ALA A 98 -0.05 6.62 14.43
C ALA A 98 -1.32 7.24 15.07
N THR A 99 -1.88 8.29 14.45
CA THR A 99 -3.11 8.93 14.91
C THR A 99 -4.30 7.97 14.84
N VAL A 100 -4.43 7.17 13.80
CA VAL A 100 -5.48 6.14 13.70
C VAL A 100 -5.29 5.09 14.79
N LEU A 101 -4.11 4.51 14.92
CA LEU A 101 -3.86 3.42 15.84
C LEU A 101 -3.99 3.84 17.31
N MET A 102 -3.42 4.97 17.67
CA MET A 102 -3.31 5.43 19.06
C MET A 102 -4.42 6.40 19.49
N GLY A 103 -5.25 6.87 18.55
CA GLY A 103 -6.19 7.95 18.78
C GLY A 103 -5.48 9.29 19.04
N ARG A 104 -6.23 10.25 19.58
CA ARG A 104 -5.70 11.58 19.96
C ARG A 104 -6.02 11.86 21.42
N PRO A 105 -5.06 11.69 22.34
CA PRO A 105 -5.27 11.97 23.76
C PRO A 105 -5.83 13.37 23.99
N GLY A 106 -6.80 13.48 24.88
CA GLY A 106 -7.49 14.74 25.16
C GLY A 106 -8.55 15.15 24.12
N THR A 107 -8.85 14.29 23.15
CA THR A 107 -9.92 14.49 22.16
C THR A 107 -10.87 13.29 22.12
N PRO A 108 -12.08 13.42 21.51
CA PRO A 108 -13.01 12.30 21.34
C PRO A 108 -12.52 11.19 20.40
N MET A 109 -11.40 11.35 19.69
CA MET A 109 -10.89 10.33 18.77
C MET A 109 -10.25 9.17 19.53
N PRO A 110 -10.87 7.98 19.57
CA PRO A 110 -10.36 6.83 20.30
C PRO A 110 -9.22 6.11 19.53
N PRO A 111 -8.45 5.25 20.22
CA PRO A 111 -7.48 4.38 19.58
C PRO A 111 -8.18 3.24 18.80
N TRP A 112 -7.78 3.01 17.55
CA TRP A 112 -8.36 2.00 16.65
C TRP A 112 -7.56 0.71 16.54
N GLN A 113 -6.40 0.61 17.19
CA GLN A 113 -5.51 -0.55 17.15
C GLN A 113 -6.16 -1.90 17.54
N ARG A 114 -7.34 -1.87 18.17
CA ARG A 114 -8.11 -3.09 18.49
C ARG A 114 -8.97 -3.58 17.32
N PHE A 115 -9.22 -2.74 16.35
CA PHE A 115 -10.11 -3.01 15.21
C PHE A 115 -9.38 -3.09 13.88
N VAL A 116 -8.21 -2.44 13.78
CA VAL A 116 -7.38 -2.40 12.58
C VAL A 116 -5.93 -2.68 12.94
N THR A 117 -5.28 -3.48 12.11
CA THR A 117 -3.84 -3.73 12.20
C THR A 117 -3.04 -2.53 11.67
N PRO A 118 -1.72 -2.44 11.94
CA PRO A 118 -0.87 -1.40 11.35
C PRO A 118 -0.94 -1.35 9.82
N ALA A 119 -0.90 -2.51 9.13
CA ALA A 119 -1.00 -2.57 7.67
C ALA A 119 -2.37 -2.06 7.16
N GLU A 120 -3.45 -2.36 7.87
CA GLU A 120 -4.77 -1.84 7.54
C GLU A 120 -4.89 -0.32 7.79
N ALA A 121 -4.26 0.19 8.84
CA ALA A 121 -4.21 1.63 9.07
C ALA A 121 -3.40 2.35 7.99
N GLU A 122 -2.29 1.78 7.53
CA GLU A 122 -1.51 2.28 6.39
C GLU A 122 -2.38 2.30 5.11
N TRP A 123 -3.11 1.23 4.84
CA TRP A 123 -4.00 1.15 3.70
C TRP A 123 -5.11 2.21 3.78
N ILE A 124 -5.75 2.37 4.93
CA ILE A 124 -6.78 3.40 5.14
C ILE A 124 -6.20 4.79 4.88
N VAL A 125 -5.05 5.11 5.46
CA VAL A 125 -4.40 6.41 5.31
C VAL A 125 -4.04 6.69 3.86
N ALA A 126 -3.46 5.72 3.15
CA ALA A 126 -3.14 5.85 1.74
C ALA A 126 -4.40 6.18 0.91
N ARG A 127 -5.53 5.50 1.20
CA ARG A 127 -6.80 5.77 0.54
C ARG A 127 -7.36 7.15 0.85
N LEU A 128 -7.26 7.60 2.09
CA LEU A 128 -7.72 8.94 2.48
C LEU A 128 -6.89 10.04 1.84
N GLN A 129 -5.58 9.82 1.64
CA GLN A 129 -4.70 10.80 0.98
C GLN A 129 -4.85 10.82 -0.54
N ASP A 130 -5.28 9.73 -1.16
CA ASP A 130 -5.52 9.64 -2.60
C ASP A 130 -6.98 10.01 -2.94
N SER A 131 -7.89 9.10 -2.70
CA SER A 131 -9.31 9.30 -2.93
C SER A 131 -10.08 8.15 -2.28
N PHE A 132 -10.74 8.41 -1.17
CA PHE A 132 -11.48 7.37 -0.46
C PHE A 132 -12.80 7.04 -1.15
N PRO A 133 -13.09 5.75 -1.44
CA PRO A 133 -14.37 5.38 -2.06
C PRO A 133 -15.53 5.67 -1.11
N LEU A 134 -16.49 6.46 -1.56
CA LEU A 134 -17.70 6.80 -0.80
C LEU A 134 -18.87 5.86 -1.11
N GLU A 135 -18.68 4.91 -2.04
CA GLU A 135 -19.70 3.92 -2.46
C GLU A 135 -19.17 2.49 -2.36
#